data_042c6077c78944c0bf383282824aea8f
#
_entry.id   042c6077c78944c0bf383282824aea8f
#
_cell.length_a   1.000
_cell.length_b   1.000
_cell.length_c   1.000
_cell.angle_alpha   90.00
_cell.angle_beta   90.00
_cell.angle_gamma   90.00
#
_symmetry.space_group_name_H-M   'P 1'
#
loop_
_entity.id
_entity.type
_entity.pdbx_description
1 polymer ?
#
loop_
_entity_poly.entity_id
_entity_poly.type
_entity_poly.pdbx_seq_one_letter_code
_entity_poly.pdbx_strand_id
1 'polypeptide(L)'
;MVRYVDLITDAVQSGRKDDAAQSPASAIPESFFSRAAQAPAVKEPDSDRDVYLALWKQMQSIKAGIREKTGFDILPLKEQVRAIAGSPDLLDRLYHYTTRFGNEEDYTASHSINTMIYALKIALRLEYAPEDLEALGLAALLHDVGMFAVPDSILLKPEPLSPGEAEAVRRHPEAGRDTLAPWSGEMPWLAQTAFEHHELEDGSGYPRGIRGEQISEFAKIVGLASTYEAMTHDRPHRRCVSVRELIDTKNRSFSPRVMRAFLEQISLYPLGSLVRLNNRTLGRVVRTHAGQPLRPVVQIMEDADGNRVAEDRTVNLLGNPILWVTGA
;
A
#
# COMPACT_ATOMS: atom_id res chain seq x y z
N MET A 1 9.15 8.15 -21.00
CA MET A 1 10.12 7.56 -20.04
C MET A 1 9.35 7.21 -18.80
N VAL A 2 9.31 5.93 -18.44
CA VAL A 2 8.46 5.37 -17.37
C VAL A 2 9.35 5.15 -16.15
N ARG A 3 8.93 5.59 -14.96
CA ARG A 3 9.62 5.31 -13.69
C ARG A 3 9.19 3.95 -13.16
N TYR A 4 10.01 3.29 -12.33
CA TYR A 4 9.68 1.99 -11.72
C TYR A 4 8.27 1.94 -11.13
N VAL A 5 7.87 3.01 -10.46
CA VAL A 5 6.55 3.14 -9.85
C VAL A 5 5.45 3.35 -10.88
N ASP A 6 5.75 4.00 -11.99
CA ASP A 6 4.83 4.17 -13.10
C ASP A 6 4.54 2.81 -13.75
N LEU A 7 5.46 1.84 -13.70
CA LEU A 7 5.22 0.47 -14.17
C LEU A 7 4.23 -0.29 -13.30
N ILE A 8 4.29 -0.12 -11.99
CA ILE A 8 3.28 -0.67 -11.07
C ILE A 8 1.93 0.00 -11.31
N THR A 9 1.92 1.28 -11.71
CA THR A 9 0.70 2.06 -11.97
C THR A 9 0.32 2.15 -13.45
N ASP A 10 1.26 2.08 -14.41
CA ASP A 10 1.00 2.20 -15.86
C ASP A 10 0.37 0.95 -16.47
N ALA A 11 0.61 -0.23 -15.91
CA ALA A 11 -0.22 -1.39 -16.24
C ALA A 11 -1.71 -1.09 -16.04
N VAL A 12 -1.97 -0.12 -15.18
CA VAL A 12 -3.29 0.36 -14.79
C VAL A 12 -3.69 1.63 -15.58
N GLN A 13 -2.78 2.36 -16.23
CA GLN A 13 -3.07 3.60 -16.99
C GLN A 13 -3.19 3.42 -18.50
N SER A 14 -2.75 2.29 -19.08
CA SER A 14 -2.75 2.08 -20.52
C SER A 14 -4.14 1.98 -21.20
N GLY A 15 -5.23 2.14 -20.45
CA GLY A 15 -6.61 2.09 -20.95
C GLY A 15 -7.26 3.44 -21.35
N ARG A 16 -6.57 4.57 -21.29
CA ARG A 16 -7.16 5.86 -21.68
C ARG A 16 -6.25 6.66 -22.60
N LYS A 17 -6.62 6.67 -23.87
CA LYS A 17 -6.49 7.85 -24.74
C LYS A 17 -7.84 8.56 -24.71
N ASP A 18 -7.73 9.91 -24.57
CA ASP A 18 -8.76 10.92 -24.75
C ASP A 18 -9.72 11.15 -23.58
N ASP A 19 -9.57 12.31 -23.05
CA ASP A 19 -10.39 13.38 -22.50
C ASP A 19 -9.88 13.90 -21.14
N ALA A 20 -8.86 14.77 -21.22
CA ALA A 20 -8.44 15.59 -20.09
C ALA A 20 -9.22 16.91 -20.08
N ALA A 21 -10.34 16.96 -19.39
CA ALA A 21 -10.92 18.23 -18.95
C ALA A 21 -10.14 18.69 -17.71
N GLN A 22 -9.39 19.78 -17.86
CA GLN A 22 -8.65 20.44 -16.81
C GLN A 22 -9.59 20.96 -15.72
N SER A 23 -9.55 20.38 -14.54
CA SER A 23 -10.05 20.99 -13.31
C SER A 23 -8.90 21.75 -12.65
N PRO A 24 -9.07 23.01 -12.20
CA PRO A 24 -7.98 23.77 -11.59
C PRO A 24 -7.69 23.22 -10.20
N ALA A 25 -6.68 22.36 -10.08
CA ALA A 25 -6.10 22.01 -8.81
C ALA A 25 -5.33 23.22 -8.27
N SER A 26 -5.84 23.89 -7.27
CA SER A 26 -5.08 24.88 -6.51
C SER A 26 -3.90 24.15 -5.84
N ALA A 27 -2.70 24.40 -6.35
CA ALA A 27 -1.48 23.79 -5.85
C ALA A 27 -1.25 24.20 -4.39
N ILE A 28 -1.17 23.21 -3.50
CA ILE A 28 -0.69 23.39 -2.13
C ILE A 28 0.82 23.68 -2.23
N PRO A 29 1.35 24.77 -1.63
CA PRO A 29 2.78 25.10 -1.73
C PRO A 29 3.67 23.99 -1.20
N GLU A 30 4.79 23.69 -1.88
CA GLU A 30 5.77 22.66 -1.47
C GLU A 30 6.31 22.84 -0.04
N SER A 31 6.40 24.10 0.44
CA SER A 31 6.77 24.40 1.83
C SER A 31 5.82 23.81 2.89
N PHE A 32 4.63 23.35 2.50
CA PHE A 32 3.66 22.74 3.39
C PHE A 32 4.00 21.28 3.70
N PHE A 33 4.56 20.56 2.74
CA PHE A 33 4.88 19.13 2.89
C PHE A 33 6.12 18.89 3.76
N SER A 34 7.12 19.77 3.72
CA SER A 34 8.32 19.67 4.57
C SER A 34 8.03 19.89 6.07
N ARG A 35 6.92 20.53 6.44
CA ARG A 35 6.49 20.72 7.82
C ARG A 35 5.66 19.57 8.38
N ALA A 36 5.03 18.77 7.53
CA ALA A 36 4.24 17.60 7.95
C ALA A 36 5.13 16.49 8.55
N ALA A 37 6.38 16.38 8.10
CA ALA A 37 7.36 15.42 8.61
C ALA A 37 7.82 15.67 10.07
N GLN A 38 7.48 16.82 10.67
CA GLN A 38 7.90 17.20 12.02
C GLN A 38 6.74 17.22 13.04
N ALA A 39 5.73 16.37 12.89
CA ALA A 39 4.73 16.19 13.93
C ALA A 39 5.37 15.51 15.16
N PRO A 40 5.03 15.91 16.41
CA PRO A 40 5.54 15.26 17.59
C PRO A 40 5.21 13.77 17.52
N ALA A 41 6.24 12.93 17.66
CA ALA A 41 6.11 11.49 17.71
C ALA A 41 5.22 11.13 18.89
N VAL A 42 4.03 10.60 18.63
CA VAL A 42 3.29 9.85 19.64
C VAL A 42 4.20 8.67 19.99
N LYS A 43 4.64 8.56 21.25
CA LYS A 43 5.42 7.41 21.74
C LYS A 43 4.59 6.16 21.52
N GLU A 44 4.99 5.36 20.55
CA GLU A 44 4.42 4.05 20.31
C GLU A 44 4.98 3.05 21.34
N PRO A 45 4.22 2.01 21.71
CA PRO A 45 4.79 0.93 22.46
C PRO A 45 5.94 0.31 21.65
N ASP A 46 7.08 0.14 22.27
CA ASP A 46 8.31 -0.40 21.64
C ASP A 46 8.04 -1.76 20.94
N SER A 47 7.03 -2.51 21.38
CA SER A 47 6.65 -3.81 20.84
C SER A 47 6.18 -3.81 19.38
N ASP A 48 5.43 -2.80 18.91
CA ASP A 48 4.87 -2.79 17.55
C ASP A 48 5.97 -2.49 16.52
N ARG A 49 6.86 -1.56 16.88
CA ARG A 49 8.08 -1.27 16.11
C ARG A 49 8.98 -2.49 16.01
N ASP A 50 9.16 -3.23 17.12
CA ASP A 50 10.01 -4.41 17.15
C ASP A 50 9.47 -5.53 16.25
N VAL A 51 8.15 -5.74 16.21
CA VAL A 51 7.51 -6.69 15.29
C VAL A 51 7.76 -6.29 13.83
N TYR A 52 7.55 -5.01 13.48
CA TYR A 52 7.79 -4.52 12.13
C TYR A 52 9.24 -4.66 11.72
N LEU A 53 10.18 -4.27 12.59
CA LEU A 53 11.62 -4.40 12.34
C LEU A 53 12.10 -5.85 12.25
N ALA A 54 11.47 -6.77 12.97
CA ALA A 54 11.77 -8.19 12.85
C ALA A 54 11.40 -8.73 11.45
N LEU A 55 10.21 -8.39 10.94
CA LEU A 55 9.81 -8.70 9.57
C LEU A 55 10.77 -8.07 8.55
N TRP A 56 11.12 -6.80 8.74
CA TRP A 56 12.03 -6.09 7.85
C TRP A 56 13.41 -6.77 7.78
N LYS A 57 13.98 -7.14 8.92
CA LYS A 57 15.26 -7.87 8.97
C LYS A 57 15.19 -9.22 8.25
N GLN A 58 14.09 -9.94 8.37
CA GLN A 58 13.91 -11.20 7.65
C GLN A 58 13.79 -10.98 6.15
N MET A 59 13.07 -9.96 5.69
CA MET A 59 13.01 -9.62 4.28
C MET A 59 14.39 -9.23 3.72
N GLN A 60 15.24 -8.54 4.50
CA GLN A 60 16.63 -8.26 4.13
C GLN A 60 17.46 -9.55 4.02
N SER A 61 17.28 -10.50 4.93
CA SER A 61 17.96 -11.80 4.86
C SER A 61 17.55 -12.59 3.59
N ILE A 62 16.27 -12.58 3.24
CA ILE A 62 15.77 -13.18 2.00
C ILE A 62 16.39 -12.50 0.78
N LYS A 63 16.41 -11.16 0.75
CA LYS A 63 17.04 -10.38 -0.32
C LYS A 63 18.51 -10.77 -0.50
N ALA A 64 19.27 -10.88 0.59
CA ALA A 64 20.65 -11.32 0.57
C ALA A 64 20.77 -12.75 0.01
N GLY A 65 19.98 -13.70 0.50
CA GLY A 65 19.98 -15.10 0.05
C GLY A 65 19.68 -15.26 -1.45
N ILE A 66 18.76 -14.44 -1.98
CA ILE A 66 18.43 -14.43 -3.43
C ILE A 66 19.61 -13.89 -4.23
N ARG A 67 20.21 -12.78 -3.83
CA ARG A 67 21.32 -12.13 -4.52
C ARG A 67 22.60 -12.98 -4.52
N GLU A 68 22.89 -13.61 -3.41
CA GLU A 68 24.04 -14.48 -3.21
C GLU A 68 23.80 -15.90 -3.71
N LYS A 69 22.57 -16.24 -4.10
CA LYS A 69 22.16 -17.59 -4.54
C LYS A 69 22.39 -18.67 -3.47
N THR A 70 22.31 -18.29 -2.21
CA THR A 70 22.47 -19.22 -1.07
C THR A 70 21.15 -19.86 -0.63
N GLY A 71 20.00 -19.40 -1.18
CA GLY A 71 18.68 -19.79 -0.74
C GLY A 71 18.23 -19.03 0.51
N PHE A 72 17.01 -19.29 0.95
CA PHE A 72 16.43 -18.68 2.15
C PHE A 72 15.37 -19.59 2.77
N ASP A 73 15.08 -19.37 4.05
CA ASP A 73 14.03 -20.07 4.80
C ASP A 73 12.82 -19.14 5.00
N ILE A 74 11.61 -19.66 4.74
CA ILE A 74 10.36 -18.93 4.92
C ILE A 74 9.65 -19.27 6.24
N LEU A 75 10.10 -20.29 6.98
CA LEU A 75 9.45 -20.70 8.21
C LEU A 75 9.39 -19.61 9.29
N PRO A 76 10.48 -18.85 9.53
CA PRO A 76 10.43 -17.75 10.47
C PRO A 76 9.42 -16.66 10.08
N LEU A 77 9.27 -16.34 8.78
CA LEU A 77 8.23 -15.43 8.29
C LEU A 77 6.83 -15.99 8.52
N LYS A 78 6.62 -17.26 8.21
CA LYS A 78 5.34 -17.95 8.42
C LYS A 78 4.87 -17.88 9.86
N GLU A 79 5.76 -18.08 10.83
CA GLU A 79 5.45 -17.95 12.25
C GLU A 79 5.05 -16.53 12.66
N GLN A 80 5.78 -15.52 12.15
CA GLN A 80 5.44 -14.12 12.43
C GLN A 80 4.10 -13.71 11.78
N VAL A 81 3.88 -14.11 10.54
CA VAL A 81 2.60 -13.86 9.84
C VAL A 81 1.45 -14.52 10.60
N ARG A 82 1.60 -15.75 11.06
CA ARG A 82 0.61 -16.45 11.88
C ARG A 82 0.28 -15.67 13.15
N ALA A 83 1.29 -15.16 13.86
CA ALA A 83 1.10 -14.38 15.08
C ALA A 83 0.32 -13.07 14.80
N ILE A 84 0.62 -12.38 13.69
CA ILE A 84 -0.06 -11.15 13.28
C ILE A 84 -1.49 -11.45 12.83
N ALA A 85 -1.70 -12.45 11.98
CA ALA A 85 -3.01 -12.85 11.46
C ALA A 85 -3.94 -13.34 12.58
N GLY A 86 -3.39 -13.98 13.60
CA GLY A 86 -4.12 -14.45 14.79
C GLY A 86 -4.45 -13.39 15.84
N SER A 87 -3.96 -12.14 15.66
CA SER A 87 -4.17 -11.05 16.61
C SER A 87 -4.72 -9.79 15.92
N PRO A 88 -6.05 -9.61 15.83
CA PRO A 88 -6.66 -8.42 15.24
C PRO A 88 -6.16 -7.11 15.86
N ASP A 89 -5.94 -7.08 17.19
CA ASP A 89 -5.43 -5.90 17.89
C ASP A 89 -4.00 -5.55 17.46
N LEU A 90 -3.13 -6.55 17.28
CA LEU A 90 -1.77 -6.33 16.78
C LEU A 90 -1.81 -5.84 15.33
N LEU A 91 -2.66 -6.45 14.50
CA LEU A 91 -2.83 -6.03 13.10
C LEU A 91 -3.34 -4.58 13.00
N ASP A 92 -4.26 -4.16 13.86
CA ASP A 92 -4.75 -2.78 13.91
C ASP A 92 -3.65 -1.79 14.32
N ARG A 93 -2.82 -2.14 15.31
CA ARG A 93 -1.68 -1.31 15.70
C ARG A 93 -0.64 -1.21 14.57
N LEU A 94 -0.31 -2.33 13.92
CA LEU A 94 0.59 -2.35 12.77
C LEU A 94 0.02 -1.55 11.58
N TYR A 95 -1.29 -1.61 11.33
CA TYR A 95 -1.94 -0.77 10.31
C TYR A 95 -1.75 0.73 10.60
N HIS A 96 -1.85 1.15 11.86
CA HIS A 96 -1.54 2.54 12.22
C HIS A 96 -0.05 2.87 12.10
N TYR A 97 0.81 1.88 12.23
CA TYR A 97 2.25 2.05 12.06
C TYR A 97 2.66 2.23 10.60
N THR A 98 2.02 1.53 9.64
CA THR A 98 2.35 1.62 8.21
C THR A 98 2.21 3.04 7.66
N THR A 99 1.30 3.84 8.20
CA THR A 99 1.08 5.22 7.74
C THR A 99 2.20 6.19 8.13
N ARG A 100 3.15 5.77 8.97
CA ARG A 100 4.19 6.62 9.57
C ARG A 100 5.60 6.31 9.07
N PHE A 101 5.81 5.11 8.54
CA PHE A 101 7.13 4.65 8.12
C PHE A 101 7.21 4.46 6.60
N GLY A 102 7.66 5.52 5.90
CA GLY A 102 8.36 5.36 4.64
C GLY A 102 9.81 5.04 4.99
N ASN A 103 10.27 3.83 4.77
CA ASN A 103 11.66 3.51 5.06
C ASN A 103 12.51 3.93 3.87
N GLU A 104 13.36 4.93 4.09
CA GLU A 104 14.19 5.54 3.05
C GLU A 104 15.28 4.59 2.53
N GLU A 105 15.68 3.56 3.33
CA GLU A 105 16.80 2.69 2.99
C GLU A 105 16.43 1.46 2.14
N ASP A 106 15.26 0.86 2.33
CA ASP A 106 14.77 -0.27 1.51
C ASP A 106 13.26 -0.27 1.37
N TYR A 107 12.82 0.45 0.35
CA TYR A 107 11.41 0.57 0.03
C TYR A 107 10.75 -0.79 -0.24
N THR A 108 11.43 -1.73 -0.95
CA THR A 108 10.81 -2.99 -1.37
C THR A 108 10.37 -3.85 -0.18
N ALA A 109 11.21 -3.94 0.86
CA ALA A 109 10.86 -4.69 2.08
C ALA A 109 9.69 -4.03 2.82
N SER A 110 9.72 -2.69 2.98
CA SER A 110 8.65 -1.94 3.64
C SER A 110 7.33 -2.04 2.87
N HIS A 111 7.38 -1.94 1.53
CA HIS A 111 6.25 -2.15 0.64
C HIS A 111 5.59 -3.52 0.84
N SER A 112 6.40 -4.58 0.89
CA SER A 112 5.91 -5.95 1.09
C SER A 112 5.22 -6.11 2.45
N ILE A 113 5.80 -5.55 3.53
CA ILE A 113 5.22 -5.62 4.88
C ILE A 113 3.91 -4.82 4.95
N ASN A 114 3.89 -3.62 4.40
CA ASN A 114 2.69 -2.78 4.37
C ASN A 114 1.58 -3.44 3.54
N THR A 115 1.93 -4.00 2.38
CA THR A 115 1.00 -4.76 1.52
C THR A 115 0.38 -5.93 2.27
N MET A 116 1.18 -6.70 3.03
CA MET A 116 0.68 -7.79 3.88
C MET A 116 -0.35 -7.28 4.90
N ILE A 117 -0.04 -6.20 5.61
CA ILE A 117 -0.95 -5.62 6.62
C ILE A 117 -2.27 -5.19 5.98
N TYR A 118 -2.24 -4.53 4.82
CA TYR A 118 -3.45 -4.13 4.10
C TYR A 118 -4.23 -5.34 3.58
N ALA A 119 -3.55 -6.34 3.02
CA ALA A 119 -4.18 -7.56 2.53
C ALA A 119 -4.89 -8.32 3.66
N LEU A 120 -4.28 -8.46 4.84
CA LEU A 120 -4.89 -9.07 6.02
C LEU A 120 -6.12 -8.29 6.50
N LYS A 121 -6.08 -6.95 6.51
CA LYS A 121 -7.25 -6.12 6.84
C LYS A 121 -8.42 -6.36 5.87
N ILE A 122 -8.15 -6.46 4.58
CA ILE A 122 -9.15 -6.77 3.55
C ILE A 122 -9.73 -8.17 3.79
N ALA A 123 -8.88 -9.17 4.03
CA ALA A 123 -9.28 -10.56 4.21
C ALA A 123 -10.10 -10.78 5.49
N LEU A 124 -9.79 -10.10 6.58
CA LEU A 124 -10.62 -10.11 7.79
C LEU A 124 -12.04 -9.64 7.49
N ARG A 125 -12.19 -8.63 6.65
CA ARG A 125 -13.53 -8.13 6.25
C ARG A 125 -14.25 -9.09 5.31
N LEU A 126 -13.50 -9.90 4.56
CA LEU A 126 -14.02 -10.99 3.73
C LEU A 126 -14.31 -12.27 4.53
N GLU A 127 -14.09 -12.24 5.85
CA GLU A 127 -14.35 -13.35 6.79
C GLU A 127 -13.52 -14.60 6.47
N TYR A 128 -12.26 -14.43 6.08
CA TYR A 128 -11.34 -15.54 5.83
C TYR A 128 -11.09 -16.35 7.10
N ALA A 129 -11.00 -17.67 6.95
CA ALA A 129 -10.58 -18.56 8.01
C ALA A 129 -9.13 -18.27 8.47
N PRO A 130 -8.75 -18.58 9.72
CA PRO A 130 -7.40 -18.32 10.23
C PRO A 130 -6.28 -18.89 9.37
N GLU A 131 -6.49 -20.08 8.78
CA GLU A 131 -5.52 -20.73 7.90
C GLU A 131 -5.33 -19.97 6.60
N ASP A 132 -6.42 -19.43 6.04
CA ASP A 132 -6.39 -18.63 4.82
C ASP A 132 -5.80 -17.25 5.07
N LEU A 133 -6.00 -16.66 6.27
CA LEU A 133 -5.35 -15.42 6.66
C LEU A 133 -3.82 -15.59 6.76
N GLU A 134 -3.34 -16.68 7.37
CA GLU A 134 -1.91 -16.99 7.42
C GLU A 134 -1.36 -17.16 6.00
N ALA A 135 -2.04 -17.93 5.15
CA ALA A 135 -1.62 -18.19 3.79
C ALA A 135 -1.56 -16.90 2.95
N LEU A 136 -2.62 -16.09 3.00
CA LEU A 136 -2.66 -14.81 2.30
C LEU A 136 -1.59 -13.83 2.82
N GLY A 137 -1.41 -13.77 4.13
CA GLY A 137 -0.40 -12.89 4.74
C GLY A 137 1.01 -13.24 4.25
N LEU A 138 1.37 -14.52 4.21
CA LEU A 138 2.65 -14.96 3.69
C LEU A 138 2.78 -14.70 2.17
N ALA A 139 1.71 -14.94 1.40
CA ALA A 139 1.70 -14.62 -0.03
C ALA A 139 1.87 -13.12 -0.29
N ALA A 140 1.18 -12.29 0.48
CA ALA A 140 1.29 -10.83 0.39
C ALA A 140 2.69 -10.32 0.79
N LEU A 141 3.32 -10.93 1.80
CA LEU A 141 4.67 -10.56 2.21
C LEU A 141 5.72 -10.91 1.15
N LEU A 142 5.51 -11.99 0.39
CA LEU A 142 6.46 -12.51 -0.62
C LEU A 142 6.05 -12.18 -2.06
N HIS A 143 4.98 -11.41 -2.30
CA HIS A 143 4.48 -11.14 -3.65
C HIS A 143 5.53 -10.52 -4.58
N ASP A 144 6.35 -9.64 -4.02
CA ASP A 144 7.38 -8.86 -4.72
C ASP A 144 8.81 -9.44 -4.55
N VAL A 145 8.94 -10.69 -4.09
CA VAL A 145 10.25 -11.30 -3.85
C VAL A 145 11.14 -11.32 -5.10
N GLY A 146 10.56 -11.36 -6.30
CA GLY A 146 11.28 -11.25 -7.57
C GLY A 146 11.97 -9.91 -7.79
N MET A 147 11.52 -8.85 -7.12
CA MET A 147 12.17 -7.54 -7.12
C MET A 147 13.56 -7.56 -6.51
N PHE A 148 13.82 -8.48 -5.59
CA PHE A 148 15.14 -8.63 -4.96
C PHE A 148 16.23 -9.05 -5.94
N ALA A 149 15.85 -9.64 -7.08
CA ALA A 149 16.78 -9.97 -8.16
C ALA A 149 17.09 -8.78 -9.10
N VAL A 150 16.29 -7.70 -9.04
CA VAL A 150 16.53 -6.51 -9.85
C VAL A 150 17.70 -5.72 -9.27
N PRO A 151 18.67 -5.28 -10.10
CA PRO A 151 19.83 -4.52 -9.63
C PRO A 151 19.45 -3.20 -8.94
N ASP A 152 20.15 -2.86 -7.85
CA ASP A 152 19.93 -1.58 -7.15
C ASP A 152 20.18 -0.35 -8.04
N SER A 153 21.07 -0.46 -9.04
CA SER A 153 21.28 0.60 -10.04
C SER A 153 20.03 0.94 -10.85
N ILE A 154 19.06 0.03 -10.93
CA ILE A 154 17.77 0.24 -11.56
C ILE A 154 16.74 0.70 -10.51
N LEU A 155 16.68 0.02 -9.35
CA LEU A 155 15.69 0.29 -8.32
C LEU A 155 15.84 1.66 -7.67
N LEU A 156 17.10 2.09 -7.46
CA LEU A 156 17.45 3.36 -6.78
C LEU A 156 17.72 4.51 -7.77
N LYS A 157 17.49 4.27 -9.06
CA LYS A 157 17.76 5.28 -10.09
C LYS A 157 16.82 6.48 -9.93
N PRO A 158 17.35 7.70 -9.77
CA PRO A 158 16.53 8.90 -9.61
C PRO A 158 15.89 9.36 -10.93
N GLU A 159 16.49 9.00 -12.09
CA GLU A 159 15.95 9.32 -13.39
C GLU A 159 14.89 8.29 -13.83
N PRO A 160 13.99 8.64 -14.75
CA PRO A 160 13.06 7.71 -15.35
C PRO A 160 13.79 6.51 -15.97
N LEU A 161 13.21 5.31 -15.81
CA LEU A 161 13.77 4.08 -16.36
C LEU A 161 13.74 4.13 -17.90
N SER A 162 14.79 3.62 -18.52
CA SER A 162 14.77 3.31 -19.95
C SER A 162 13.79 2.16 -20.24
N PRO A 163 13.34 1.96 -21.49
CA PRO A 163 12.46 0.85 -21.84
C PRO A 163 12.99 -0.53 -21.44
N GLY A 164 14.30 -0.74 -21.55
CA GLY A 164 14.92 -2.02 -21.15
C GLY A 164 14.96 -2.22 -19.63
N GLU A 165 15.24 -1.17 -18.85
CA GLU A 165 15.19 -1.21 -17.39
C GLU A 165 13.75 -1.41 -16.90
N ALA A 166 12.78 -0.73 -17.53
CA ALA A 166 11.38 -0.90 -17.26
C ALA A 166 10.90 -2.34 -17.50
N GLU A 167 11.33 -2.94 -18.61
CA GLU A 167 11.02 -4.34 -18.92
C GLU A 167 11.70 -5.31 -17.91
N ALA A 168 12.94 -5.03 -17.49
CA ALA A 168 13.60 -5.82 -16.46
C ALA A 168 12.83 -5.82 -15.14
N VAL A 169 12.31 -4.66 -14.72
CA VAL A 169 11.44 -4.55 -13.55
C VAL A 169 10.12 -5.29 -13.77
N ARG A 170 9.49 -5.14 -14.94
CA ARG A 170 8.19 -5.75 -15.26
C ARG A 170 8.22 -7.29 -15.22
N ARG A 171 9.40 -7.89 -15.27
CA ARG A 171 9.59 -9.35 -15.16
C ARG A 171 9.67 -9.88 -13.73
N HIS A 172 9.55 -9.01 -12.69
CA HIS A 172 9.61 -9.50 -11.31
C HIS A 172 8.50 -10.52 -10.95
N PRO A 173 7.29 -10.54 -11.56
CA PRO A 173 6.31 -11.57 -11.25
C PRO A 173 6.77 -12.96 -11.70
N GLU A 174 7.39 -13.07 -12.88
CA GLU A 174 7.99 -14.32 -13.34
C GLU A 174 9.16 -14.74 -12.42
N ALA A 175 10.05 -13.80 -12.12
CA ALA A 175 11.17 -14.05 -11.21
C ALA A 175 10.70 -14.44 -9.80
N GLY A 176 9.63 -13.85 -9.31
CA GLY A 176 8.99 -14.18 -8.03
C GLY A 176 8.42 -15.59 -8.02
N ARG A 177 7.65 -15.95 -9.05
CA ARG A 177 7.15 -17.32 -9.25
C ARG A 177 8.27 -18.33 -9.22
N ASP A 178 9.34 -18.10 -10.00
CA ASP A 178 10.46 -19.02 -10.13
C ASP A 178 11.25 -19.12 -8.82
N THR A 179 11.41 -18.02 -8.10
CA THR A 179 12.03 -17.98 -6.76
C THR A 179 11.23 -18.79 -5.74
N LEU A 180 9.89 -18.77 -5.80
CA LEU A 180 9.00 -19.46 -4.88
C LEU A 180 8.62 -20.89 -5.34
N ALA A 181 9.07 -21.32 -6.51
CA ALA A 181 8.79 -22.66 -7.07
C ALA A 181 9.15 -23.82 -6.12
N PRO A 182 10.22 -23.77 -5.29
CA PRO A 182 10.54 -24.85 -4.37
C PRO A 182 9.43 -25.19 -3.37
N TRP A 183 8.59 -24.23 -3.03
CA TRP A 183 7.46 -24.41 -2.09
C TRP A 183 6.12 -24.72 -2.78
N SER A 184 6.08 -24.80 -4.11
CA SER A 184 4.83 -24.98 -4.88
C SER A 184 4.11 -26.31 -4.61
N GLY A 185 4.82 -27.32 -4.10
CA GLY A 185 4.21 -28.60 -3.71
C GLY A 185 3.29 -28.51 -2.51
N GLU A 186 3.68 -27.71 -1.52
CA GLU A 186 2.93 -27.55 -0.25
C GLU A 186 2.12 -26.24 -0.23
N MET A 187 2.62 -25.18 -0.88
CA MET A 187 2.06 -23.82 -0.85
C MET A 187 1.99 -23.24 -2.28
N PRO A 188 1.22 -23.86 -3.21
CA PRO A 188 1.18 -23.43 -4.62
C PRO A 188 0.69 -21.98 -4.78
N TRP A 189 -0.10 -21.49 -3.86
CA TRP A 189 -0.61 -20.12 -3.83
C TRP A 189 0.48 -19.06 -3.66
N LEU A 190 1.67 -19.38 -3.12
CA LEU A 190 2.78 -18.42 -3.02
C LEU A 190 3.27 -18.00 -4.41
N ALA A 191 3.71 -18.97 -5.22
CA ALA A 191 4.20 -18.73 -6.57
C ALA A 191 3.11 -18.14 -7.47
N GLN A 192 1.86 -18.61 -7.31
CA GLN A 192 0.72 -18.11 -8.06
C GLN A 192 0.43 -16.64 -7.73
N THR A 193 0.41 -16.24 -6.45
CA THR A 193 0.17 -14.85 -6.06
C THR A 193 1.28 -13.93 -6.57
N ALA A 194 2.56 -14.33 -6.42
CA ALA A 194 3.67 -13.56 -6.94
C ALA A 194 3.60 -13.37 -8.47
N PHE A 195 3.06 -14.36 -9.19
CA PHE A 195 2.93 -14.30 -10.65
C PHE A 195 1.74 -13.44 -11.10
N GLU A 196 0.66 -13.39 -10.33
CA GLU A 196 -0.63 -12.83 -10.76
C GLU A 196 -0.99 -11.48 -10.13
N HIS A 197 -0.25 -10.97 -9.13
CA HIS A 197 -0.65 -9.78 -8.38
C HIS A 197 -0.71 -8.48 -9.21
N HIS A 198 -0.17 -8.48 -10.42
CA HIS A 198 -0.32 -7.40 -11.40
C HIS A 198 -1.36 -7.68 -12.49
N GLU A 199 -2.07 -8.81 -12.43
CA GLU A 199 -3.21 -9.05 -13.30
C GLU A 199 -4.42 -8.22 -12.84
N LEU A 200 -5.22 -7.75 -13.78
CA LEU A 200 -6.34 -6.87 -13.54
C LEU A 200 -7.66 -7.49 -14.05
N GLU A 201 -8.77 -7.21 -13.36
CA GLU A 201 -10.09 -7.78 -13.69
C GLU A 201 -10.49 -7.61 -15.15
N ASP A 202 -10.10 -6.49 -15.79
CA ASP A 202 -10.38 -6.16 -17.19
C ASP A 202 -9.40 -6.79 -18.19
N GLY A 203 -8.35 -7.48 -17.71
CA GLY A 203 -7.32 -8.11 -18.53
C GLY A 203 -6.25 -7.15 -19.06
N SER A 204 -6.22 -5.91 -18.57
CA SER A 204 -5.16 -4.94 -18.91
C SER A 204 -3.88 -5.13 -18.11
N GLY A 205 -3.87 -6.09 -17.18
CA GLY A 205 -2.73 -6.42 -16.32
C GLY A 205 -1.63 -7.22 -17.03
N TYR A 206 -0.67 -7.70 -16.26
CA TYR A 206 0.45 -8.51 -16.74
C TYR A 206 0.84 -9.56 -15.67
N PRO A 207 1.61 -10.63 -16.01
CA PRO A 207 2.30 -10.86 -17.27
C PRO A 207 1.46 -11.55 -18.36
N ARG A 208 0.30 -12.15 -17.99
CA ARG A 208 -0.50 -12.95 -18.94
C ARG A 208 -1.68 -12.20 -19.55
N GLY A 209 -2.12 -11.10 -18.93
CA GLY A 209 -3.35 -10.39 -19.32
C GLY A 209 -4.62 -11.22 -19.10
N ILE A 210 -4.63 -12.07 -18.07
CA ILE A 210 -5.82 -12.84 -17.68
C ILE A 210 -6.83 -11.92 -16.96
N ARG A 211 -8.08 -12.36 -16.88
CA ARG A 211 -9.17 -11.52 -16.37
C ARG A 211 -10.16 -12.27 -15.50
N GLY A 212 -10.83 -11.53 -14.64
CA GLY A 212 -11.95 -12.03 -13.86
C GLY A 212 -11.57 -13.25 -13.02
N GLU A 213 -12.34 -14.34 -13.16
CA GLU A 213 -12.16 -15.58 -12.38
C GLU A 213 -10.87 -16.35 -12.69
N GLN A 214 -10.15 -16.00 -13.75
CA GLN A 214 -8.85 -16.61 -14.07
C GLN A 214 -7.75 -16.16 -13.10
N ILE A 215 -7.94 -15.01 -12.43
CA ILE A 215 -7.00 -14.45 -11.45
C ILE A 215 -7.33 -15.07 -10.09
N SER A 216 -6.33 -15.59 -9.38
CA SER A 216 -6.51 -16.13 -8.03
C SER A 216 -7.02 -15.06 -7.07
N GLU A 217 -7.84 -15.46 -6.10
CA GLU A 217 -8.43 -14.49 -5.16
C GLU A 217 -7.35 -13.80 -4.30
N PHE A 218 -6.30 -14.54 -3.91
CA PHE A 218 -5.15 -13.95 -3.21
C PHE A 218 -4.48 -12.87 -4.05
N ALA A 219 -4.26 -13.12 -5.33
CA ALA A 219 -3.65 -12.13 -6.23
C ALA A 219 -4.53 -10.87 -6.39
N LYS A 220 -5.85 -11.01 -6.43
CA LYS A 220 -6.78 -9.86 -6.45
C LYS A 220 -6.67 -8.99 -5.20
N ILE A 221 -6.59 -9.62 -4.02
CA ILE A 221 -6.44 -8.91 -2.74
C ILE A 221 -5.08 -8.23 -2.64
N VAL A 222 -4.01 -8.99 -2.94
CA VAL A 222 -2.63 -8.50 -2.89
C VAL A 222 -2.40 -7.40 -3.91
N GLY A 223 -2.90 -7.54 -5.14
CA GLY A 223 -2.78 -6.54 -6.19
C GLY A 223 -3.42 -5.19 -5.83
N LEU A 224 -4.62 -5.22 -5.20
CA LEU A 224 -5.25 -4.00 -4.70
C LEU A 224 -4.47 -3.39 -3.53
N ALA A 225 -4.04 -4.21 -2.56
CA ALA A 225 -3.27 -3.77 -1.40
C ALA A 225 -1.92 -3.15 -1.80
N SER A 226 -1.18 -3.79 -2.71
CA SER A 226 0.07 -3.33 -3.27
C SER A 226 -0.08 -2.02 -4.05
N THR A 227 -1.13 -1.92 -4.89
CA THR A 227 -1.43 -0.69 -5.63
C THR A 227 -1.74 0.46 -4.67
N TYR A 228 -2.55 0.22 -3.63
CA TYR A 228 -2.87 1.21 -2.61
C TYR A 228 -1.62 1.69 -1.88
N GLU A 229 -0.79 0.76 -1.39
CA GLU A 229 0.48 1.09 -0.74
C GLU A 229 1.36 1.95 -1.65
N ALA A 230 1.54 1.52 -2.90
CA ALA A 230 2.36 2.23 -3.87
C ALA A 230 1.87 3.65 -4.18
N MET A 231 0.57 3.91 -4.07
CA MET A 231 -0.04 5.22 -4.36
C MET A 231 -0.06 6.16 -3.15
N THR A 232 -0.09 5.64 -1.94
CA THR A 232 -0.35 6.44 -0.72
C THR A 232 0.89 6.75 0.12
N HIS A 233 2.02 6.08 -0.16
CA HIS A 233 3.27 6.36 0.53
C HIS A 233 4.13 7.35 -0.26
N ASP A 234 4.66 8.35 0.46
CA ASP A 234 5.58 9.34 -0.10
C ASP A 234 6.86 8.66 -0.60
N ARG A 235 7.28 9.08 -1.78
CA ARG A 235 8.53 8.63 -2.41
C ARG A 235 9.29 9.85 -2.93
N PRO A 236 10.63 9.79 -3.01
CA PRO A 236 11.47 10.96 -3.35
C PRO A 236 11.04 11.70 -4.62
N HIS A 237 10.22 11.09 -5.50
CA HIS A 237 9.90 11.62 -6.82
C HIS A 237 8.42 11.51 -7.19
N ARG A 238 7.52 11.21 -6.24
CA ARG A 238 6.10 11.06 -6.51
C ARG A 238 5.23 11.70 -5.43
N ARG A 239 4.20 12.45 -5.85
CA ARG A 239 3.10 12.87 -4.99
C ARG A 239 2.26 11.66 -4.58
N CYS A 240 1.88 11.60 -3.32
CA CYS A 240 0.79 10.73 -2.88
C CYS A 240 -0.47 11.01 -3.69
N VAL A 241 -1.07 9.94 -4.18
CA VAL A 241 -2.36 10.00 -4.87
C VAL A 241 -3.45 9.73 -3.84
N SER A 242 -4.55 10.47 -3.91
CA SER A 242 -5.65 10.24 -2.99
C SER A 242 -6.34 8.91 -3.29
N VAL A 243 -6.84 8.22 -2.25
CA VAL A 243 -7.63 6.99 -2.42
C VAL A 243 -8.86 7.24 -3.30
N ARG A 244 -9.39 8.46 -3.32
CA ARG A 244 -10.46 8.87 -4.23
C ARG A 244 -10.03 8.72 -5.70
N GLU A 245 -8.83 9.12 -6.04
CA GLU A 245 -8.29 8.96 -7.39
C GLU A 245 -8.09 7.49 -7.74
N LEU A 246 -7.67 6.65 -6.79
CA LEU A 246 -7.65 5.19 -6.95
C LEU A 246 -9.04 4.66 -7.32
N ILE A 247 -10.09 5.08 -6.62
CA ILE A 247 -11.47 4.65 -6.88
C ILE A 247 -11.93 5.14 -8.25
N ASP A 248 -11.76 6.42 -8.54
CA ASP A 248 -12.27 7.06 -9.76
C ASP A 248 -11.59 6.50 -11.03
N THR A 249 -10.29 6.19 -10.94
CA THR A 249 -9.51 5.72 -12.10
C THR A 249 -9.48 4.20 -12.25
N LYS A 250 -9.66 3.43 -11.16
CA LYS A 250 -9.33 2.01 -11.08
C LYS A 250 -10.49 1.08 -10.74
N ASN A 251 -11.69 1.61 -10.56
CA ASN A 251 -12.85 0.82 -10.12
C ASN A 251 -13.15 -0.43 -11.01
N ARG A 252 -12.75 -0.40 -12.30
CA ARG A 252 -12.94 -1.52 -13.23
C ARG A 252 -11.78 -2.51 -13.25
N SER A 253 -10.64 -2.12 -12.72
CA SER A 253 -9.41 -2.92 -12.73
C SER A 253 -9.33 -3.90 -11.56
N PHE A 254 -10.15 -3.70 -10.52
CA PHE A 254 -10.17 -4.55 -9.33
C PHE A 254 -11.53 -5.21 -9.10
N SER A 255 -11.51 -6.38 -8.43
CA SER A 255 -12.72 -7.10 -8.05
C SER A 255 -13.65 -6.22 -7.21
N PRO A 256 -14.94 -6.06 -7.58
CA PRO A 256 -15.90 -5.26 -6.81
C PRO A 256 -16.06 -5.75 -5.37
N ARG A 257 -15.95 -7.07 -5.13
CA ARG A 257 -16.01 -7.70 -3.80
C ARG A 257 -14.82 -7.25 -2.96
N VAL A 258 -13.59 -7.35 -3.51
CA VAL A 258 -12.34 -6.97 -2.84
C VAL A 258 -12.29 -5.46 -2.61
N MET A 259 -12.68 -4.66 -3.61
CA MET A 259 -12.75 -3.20 -3.49
C MET A 259 -13.71 -2.76 -2.38
N ARG A 260 -14.88 -3.40 -2.24
CA ARG A 260 -15.81 -3.09 -1.16
C ARG A 260 -15.20 -3.39 0.21
N ALA A 261 -14.60 -4.58 0.38
CA ALA A 261 -13.94 -4.94 1.64
C ALA A 261 -12.79 -3.99 1.98
N PHE A 262 -12.00 -3.58 0.98
CA PHE A 262 -10.96 -2.57 1.11
C PHE A 262 -11.52 -1.25 1.63
N LEU A 263 -12.56 -0.70 0.99
CA LEU A 263 -13.17 0.58 1.38
C LEU A 263 -13.80 0.56 2.77
N GLU A 264 -14.20 -0.61 3.27
CA GLU A 264 -14.75 -0.76 4.61
C GLU A 264 -13.68 -0.86 5.70
N GLN A 265 -12.45 -1.24 5.36
CA GLN A 265 -11.35 -1.44 6.31
C GLN A 265 -10.25 -0.38 6.24
N ILE A 266 -10.02 0.15 5.07
CA ILE A 266 -8.92 1.09 4.83
C ILE A 266 -9.48 2.52 4.78
N SER A 267 -8.94 3.39 5.60
CA SER A 267 -9.35 4.79 5.60
C SER A 267 -8.98 5.48 4.29
N LEU A 268 -9.91 6.23 3.72
CA LEU A 268 -9.64 7.09 2.57
C LEU A 268 -8.71 8.25 2.91
N TYR A 269 -8.59 8.54 4.20
CA TYR A 269 -7.71 9.58 4.75
C TYR A 269 -6.86 8.95 5.85
N PRO A 270 -5.68 8.37 5.50
CA PRO A 270 -4.78 7.75 6.47
C PRO A 270 -4.35 8.71 7.58
N LEU A 271 -3.85 8.17 8.69
CA LEU A 271 -3.27 8.98 9.77
C LEU A 271 -2.16 9.87 9.22
N GLY A 272 -2.15 11.13 9.66
CA GLY A 272 -1.18 12.13 9.20
C GLY A 272 -1.57 12.88 7.94
N SER A 273 -2.55 12.40 7.15
CA SER A 273 -3.02 13.09 5.96
C SER A 273 -3.45 14.51 6.27
N LEU A 274 -3.04 15.47 5.44
CA LEU A 274 -3.58 16.82 5.46
C LEU A 274 -4.87 16.85 4.65
N VAL A 275 -5.93 17.32 5.27
CA VAL A 275 -7.27 17.35 4.66
C VAL A 275 -7.91 18.72 4.78
N ARG A 276 -8.57 19.17 3.71
CA ARG A 276 -9.38 20.38 3.73
C ARG A 276 -10.85 20.01 3.90
N LEU A 277 -11.50 20.64 4.87
CA LEU A 277 -12.93 20.45 5.11
C LEU A 277 -13.77 21.41 4.25
N ASN A 278 -15.07 21.10 4.10
CA ASN A 278 -16.01 21.92 3.34
C ASN A 278 -16.22 23.33 3.89
N ASN A 279 -15.88 23.57 5.15
CA ASN A 279 -15.85 24.90 5.78
C ASN A 279 -14.52 25.64 5.56
N ARG A 280 -13.64 25.16 4.66
CA ARG A 280 -12.32 25.68 4.29
C ARG A 280 -11.21 25.48 5.33
N THR A 281 -11.49 24.96 6.52
CA THR A 281 -10.44 24.67 7.49
C THR A 281 -9.48 23.60 6.95
N LEU A 282 -8.20 23.72 7.30
CA LEU A 282 -7.16 22.71 7.03
C LEU A 282 -6.84 21.98 8.32
N GLY A 283 -6.72 20.67 8.23
CA GLY A 283 -6.38 19.86 9.40
C GLY A 283 -5.63 18.60 9.04
N ARG A 284 -5.13 17.92 10.08
CA ARG A 284 -4.42 16.65 9.98
C ARG A 284 -5.29 15.53 10.54
N VAL A 285 -5.36 14.41 9.84
CA VAL A 285 -6.01 13.21 10.35
C VAL A 285 -5.22 12.65 11.52
N VAL A 286 -5.85 12.54 12.70
CA VAL A 286 -5.23 12.05 13.94
C VAL A 286 -5.83 10.73 14.41
N ARG A 287 -6.97 10.31 13.86
CA ARG A 287 -7.60 9.01 14.11
C ARG A 287 -8.55 8.66 12.99
N THR A 288 -8.61 7.37 12.65
CA THR A 288 -9.57 6.80 11.71
C THR A 288 -10.62 5.98 12.45
N HIS A 289 -11.71 5.62 11.78
CA HIS A 289 -12.77 4.78 12.33
C HIS A 289 -12.97 3.57 11.42
N ALA A 290 -12.91 2.36 11.98
CA ALA A 290 -13.23 1.13 11.26
C ALA A 290 -14.64 1.20 10.68
N GLY A 291 -14.81 0.76 9.42
CA GLY A 291 -16.09 0.82 8.71
C GLY A 291 -16.58 2.22 8.33
N GLN A 292 -15.80 3.28 8.60
CA GLN A 292 -16.16 4.66 8.29
C GLN A 292 -15.01 5.42 7.60
N PRO A 293 -14.59 4.97 6.43
CA PRO A 293 -13.35 5.43 5.76
C PRO A 293 -13.34 6.93 5.42
N LEU A 294 -14.52 7.54 5.31
CA LEU A 294 -14.70 8.96 4.97
C LEU A 294 -14.85 9.88 6.20
N ARG A 295 -14.84 9.34 7.42
CA ARG A 295 -15.19 10.06 8.65
C ARG A 295 -14.09 10.04 9.71
N PRO A 296 -12.87 10.54 9.40
CA PRO A 296 -11.78 10.56 10.35
C PRO A 296 -12.00 11.57 11.48
N VAL A 297 -11.16 11.52 12.51
CA VAL A 297 -10.94 12.62 13.44
C VAL A 297 -9.82 13.48 12.88
N VAL A 298 -10.08 14.78 12.77
CA VAL A 298 -9.18 15.77 12.19
C VAL A 298 -8.78 16.79 13.26
N GLN A 299 -7.48 16.96 13.48
CA GLN A 299 -6.91 18.05 14.24
C GLN A 299 -6.83 19.27 13.34
N ILE A 300 -7.54 20.35 13.70
CA ILE A 300 -7.56 21.58 12.91
C ILE A 300 -6.24 22.33 13.10
N MET A 301 -5.59 22.66 11.99
CA MET A 301 -4.32 23.38 11.96
C MET A 301 -4.50 24.84 11.53
N GLU A 302 -5.44 25.08 10.60
CA GLU A 302 -5.78 26.42 10.10
C GLU A 302 -7.31 26.59 10.06
N ASP A 303 -7.76 27.78 10.38
CA ASP A 303 -9.17 28.16 10.24
C ASP A 303 -9.52 28.45 8.75
N ALA A 304 -10.76 28.89 8.50
CA ALA A 304 -11.25 29.19 7.16
C ALA A 304 -10.54 30.38 6.48
N ASP A 305 -9.90 31.22 7.27
CA ASP A 305 -9.17 32.43 6.85
C ASP A 305 -7.66 32.17 6.73
N GLY A 306 -7.20 30.94 7.03
CA GLY A 306 -5.79 30.54 6.95
C GLY A 306 -4.97 30.87 8.20
N ASN A 307 -5.61 31.29 9.31
CA ASN A 307 -4.90 31.54 10.56
C ASN A 307 -4.65 30.22 11.30
N ARG A 308 -3.49 30.13 11.95
CA ARG A 308 -3.18 28.96 12.80
C ARG A 308 -4.14 28.85 13.97
N VAL A 309 -4.60 27.64 14.21
CA VAL A 309 -5.47 27.27 15.33
C VAL A 309 -4.67 26.57 16.41
N ALA A 310 -5.08 26.69 17.68
CA ALA A 310 -4.46 25.99 18.79
C ALA A 310 -4.45 24.47 18.59
N GLU A 311 -3.36 23.80 19.02
CA GLU A 311 -3.08 22.38 18.73
C GLU A 311 -4.09 21.37 19.29
N ASP A 312 -4.92 21.77 20.23
CA ASP A 312 -5.90 20.90 20.91
C ASP A 312 -7.26 20.82 20.20
N ARG A 313 -7.49 21.61 19.14
CA ARG A 313 -8.77 21.65 18.44
C ARG A 313 -8.94 20.48 17.49
N THR A 314 -9.70 19.48 17.92
CA THR A 314 -10.04 18.32 17.08
C THR A 314 -11.53 18.31 16.71
N VAL A 315 -11.83 17.76 15.53
CA VAL A 315 -13.18 17.53 15.03
C VAL A 315 -13.33 16.06 14.65
N ASN A 316 -14.30 15.38 15.30
CA ASN A 316 -14.69 14.04 14.91
C ASN A 316 -15.76 14.12 13.82
N LEU A 317 -15.39 13.78 12.57
CA LEU A 317 -16.32 13.84 11.44
C LEU A 317 -17.44 12.79 11.52
N LEU A 318 -17.23 11.69 12.27
CA LEU A 318 -18.27 10.67 12.49
C LEU A 318 -19.48 11.27 13.25
N GLY A 319 -19.22 12.08 14.25
CA GLY A 319 -20.25 12.76 15.03
C GLY A 319 -20.73 14.09 14.43
N ASN A 320 -20.19 14.51 13.28
CA ASN A 320 -20.48 15.81 12.67
C ASN A 320 -20.87 15.67 11.19
N PRO A 321 -22.15 15.40 10.88
CA PRO A 321 -22.59 15.11 9.52
C PRO A 321 -22.51 16.31 8.56
N ILE A 322 -22.43 17.54 9.06
CA ILE A 322 -22.35 18.77 8.24
C ILE A 322 -20.92 19.09 7.78
N LEU A 323 -19.91 18.46 8.37
CA LEU A 323 -18.52 18.59 7.96
C LEU A 323 -18.06 17.34 7.19
N TRP A 324 -17.34 17.56 6.08
CA TRP A 324 -16.74 16.50 5.29
C TRP A 324 -15.44 16.99 4.63
N VAL A 325 -14.60 16.05 4.23
CA VAL A 325 -13.36 16.35 3.51
C VAL A 325 -13.68 16.65 2.05
N THR A 326 -13.18 17.79 1.56
CA THR A 326 -13.34 18.24 0.16
C THR A 326 -12.08 18.02 -0.67
N GLY A 327 -10.91 17.90 -0.02
CA GLY A 327 -9.61 17.66 -0.67
C GLY A 327 -8.60 17.12 0.36
N ALA A 328 -7.65 16.32 -0.11
CA ALA A 328 -6.54 15.77 0.66
C ALA A 328 -5.23 15.94 -0.14
#